data_0b1e12eb548d13242e827468eb831a92
#
_entry.id   0b1e12eb548d13242e827468eb831a92
#
_cell.length_a   1.000
_cell.length_b   1.000
_cell.length_c   1.000
_cell.angle_alpha   90.00
_cell.angle_beta   90.00
_cell.angle_gamma   90.00
#
_symmetry.space_group_name_H-M   'P 1'
#
loop_
_entity.id
_entity.type
_entity.pdbx_description
1 polymer ?
#
loop_
_entity_poly.entity_id
_entity_poly.type
_entity_poly.pdbx_seq_one_letter_code
_entity_poly.pdbx_strand_id
1 'polypeptide(L)'
;AAVRYSSDHIFDYIQLTPDHAIYETAVPPAWVGKTIGQLGVRQRHNINILAAKRGEELIPIPGGDYCFREGETMLVLGADRDVQKFLHF
;
A
#
# COMPACT_ATOMS: atom_id res chain seq x y z
N ALA A 1 -19.35 -10.13 1.84
CA ALA A 1 -18.92 -10.73 3.08
C ALA A 1 -17.67 -10.03 3.58
N ALA A 2 -17.70 -9.56 4.79
CA ALA A 2 -16.58 -8.87 5.36
C ALA A 2 -15.55 -9.86 5.85
N VAL A 3 -14.44 -9.93 5.16
CA VAL A 3 -13.25 -10.58 5.72
C VAL A 3 -12.57 -9.51 6.57
N ARG A 4 -12.37 -9.81 7.83
CA ARG A 4 -11.66 -8.91 8.71
C ARG A 4 -10.19 -9.27 8.70
N TYR A 5 -9.38 -8.32 8.33
CA TYR A 5 -7.95 -8.43 8.52
C TYR A 5 -7.62 -8.03 9.95
N SER A 6 -6.70 -8.75 10.56
CA SER A 6 -6.25 -8.46 11.91
C SER A 6 -5.39 -7.18 11.98
N SER A 7 -4.98 -6.65 10.83
CA SER A 7 -4.15 -5.46 10.79
C SER A 7 -4.99 -4.19 10.84
N ASP A 8 -4.68 -3.29 11.76
CA ASP A 8 -5.32 -1.98 11.85
C ASP A 8 -4.87 -1.03 10.74
N HIS A 9 -3.91 -1.45 9.92
CA HIS A 9 -3.34 -0.64 8.86
C HIS A 9 -4.03 -0.84 7.51
N ILE A 10 -4.94 -1.81 7.41
CA ILE A 10 -5.75 -2.03 6.21
C ILE A 10 -7.12 -1.40 6.45
N PHE A 11 -7.45 -0.39 5.64
CA PHE A 11 -8.70 0.35 5.78
C PHE A 11 -9.82 -0.23 4.92
N ASP A 12 -9.44 -0.80 3.76
CA ASP A 12 -10.40 -1.40 2.84
C ASP A 12 -9.65 -2.31 1.87
N TYR A 13 -10.39 -3.16 1.18
CA TYR A 13 -9.78 -3.99 0.15
C TYR A 13 -10.83 -4.44 -0.86
N ILE A 14 -10.36 -4.75 -2.08
CA ILE A 14 -11.18 -5.29 -3.16
C ILE A 14 -10.50 -6.58 -3.63
N GLN A 15 -11.13 -7.70 -3.39
CA GLN A 15 -10.58 -8.99 -3.80
C GLN A 15 -10.76 -9.17 -5.31
N LEU A 16 -9.67 -9.48 -6.01
CA LEU A 16 -9.68 -9.70 -7.46
C LEU A 16 -9.63 -11.18 -7.79
N THR A 17 -8.81 -11.92 -7.07
CA THR A 17 -8.66 -13.37 -7.20
C THR A 17 -8.54 -13.95 -5.78
N PRO A 18 -8.55 -15.29 -5.62
CA PRO A 18 -8.34 -15.86 -4.30
C PRO A 18 -7.03 -15.46 -3.64
N ASP A 19 -6.00 -15.12 -4.45
CA ASP A 19 -4.68 -14.81 -3.93
C ASP A 19 -4.34 -13.32 -3.96
N HIS A 20 -5.05 -12.52 -4.74
CA HIS A 20 -4.69 -11.12 -4.97
C HIS A 20 -5.86 -10.19 -4.71
N ALA A 21 -5.53 -9.01 -4.21
CA ALA A 21 -6.53 -7.97 -3.97
C ALA A 21 -5.87 -6.60 -4.05
N ILE A 22 -6.70 -5.57 -4.17
CA ILE A 22 -6.29 -4.18 -4.03
C ILE A 22 -6.60 -3.78 -2.60
N TYR A 23 -5.60 -3.26 -1.89
CA TYR A 23 -5.73 -2.88 -0.49
C TYR A 23 -5.53 -1.38 -0.33
N GLU A 24 -6.39 -0.76 0.47
CA GLU A 24 -6.16 0.61 0.93
C GLU A 24 -5.49 0.52 2.30
N THR A 25 -4.22 0.93 2.38
CA THR A 25 -3.42 0.75 3.59
C THR A 25 -2.78 2.06 4.03
N ALA A 26 -2.39 2.11 5.30
CA ALA A 26 -1.54 3.18 5.79
C ALA A 26 -0.14 3.05 5.19
N VAL A 27 0.53 4.18 5.02
CA VAL A 27 1.95 4.17 4.63
C VAL A 27 2.77 3.87 5.86
N PRO A 28 3.62 2.82 5.84
CA PRO A 28 4.46 2.50 6.99
C PRO A 28 5.35 3.68 7.37
N PRO A 29 5.57 3.91 8.66
CA PRO A 29 6.46 5.02 9.10
C PRO A 29 7.86 4.94 8.51
N ALA A 30 8.36 3.74 8.27
CA ALA A 30 9.68 3.56 7.66
C ALA A 30 9.75 4.03 6.21
N TRP A 31 8.59 4.21 5.55
CA TRP A 31 8.53 4.65 4.17
C TRP A 31 8.40 6.17 4.03
N VAL A 32 8.05 6.85 5.12
CA VAL A 32 7.89 8.30 5.11
C VAL A 32 9.24 8.95 4.81
N GLY A 33 9.23 9.90 3.87
CA GLY A 33 10.46 10.57 3.44
C GLY A 33 11.26 9.82 2.38
N LYS A 34 10.76 8.65 1.95
CA LYS A 34 11.43 7.86 0.92
C LYS A 34 10.58 7.79 -0.34
N THR A 35 11.24 7.64 -1.49
CA THR A 35 10.53 7.49 -2.76
C THR A 35 10.19 6.04 -3.02
N ILE A 36 9.21 5.82 -3.90
CA ILE A 36 8.83 4.48 -4.31
C ILE A 36 10.02 3.74 -4.92
N GLY A 37 10.82 4.44 -5.72
CA GLY A 37 12.01 3.85 -6.32
C GLY A 37 13.06 3.43 -5.30
N GLN A 38 13.27 4.26 -4.27
CA GLN A 38 14.21 3.92 -3.19
C GLN A 38 13.75 2.72 -2.39
N LEU A 39 12.44 2.59 -2.20
CA LEU A 39 11.88 1.48 -1.44
C LEU A 39 11.90 0.17 -2.22
N GLY A 40 11.91 0.24 -3.55
CA GLY A 40 11.91 -0.94 -4.39
C GLY A 40 10.72 -1.85 -4.14
N VAL A 41 9.51 -1.26 -4.04
CA VAL A 41 8.32 -2.00 -3.58
C VAL A 41 7.98 -3.20 -4.45
N ARG A 42 8.23 -3.10 -5.76
CA ARG A 42 7.95 -4.22 -6.66
C ARG A 42 8.94 -5.36 -6.48
N GLN A 43 10.19 -5.03 -6.22
CA GLN A 43 11.27 -6.01 -6.10
C GLN A 43 11.38 -6.60 -4.71
N ARG A 44 11.17 -5.77 -3.68
CA ARG A 44 11.33 -6.18 -2.30
C ARG A 44 10.05 -6.70 -1.66
N HIS A 45 8.92 -6.11 -2.05
CA HIS A 45 7.63 -6.43 -1.43
C HIS A 45 6.68 -7.14 -2.38
N ASN A 46 7.03 -7.23 -3.66
CA ASN A 46 6.22 -7.89 -4.68
C ASN A 46 4.80 -7.33 -4.77
N ILE A 47 4.68 -6.01 -4.64
CA ILE A 47 3.41 -5.30 -4.74
C ILE A 47 3.51 -4.16 -5.74
N ASN A 48 2.36 -3.68 -6.20
CA ASN A 48 2.29 -2.50 -7.06
C ASN A 48 1.49 -1.42 -6.35
N ILE A 49 2.01 -0.20 -6.35
CA ILE A 49 1.30 0.94 -5.79
C ILE A 49 0.48 1.57 -6.91
N LEU A 50 -0.84 1.52 -6.77
CA LEU A 50 -1.76 2.03 -7.77
C LEU A 50 -2.03 3.51 -7.58
N ALA A 51 -2.06 3.98 -6.34
CA ALA A 51 -2.33 5.38 -6.04
C ALA A 51 -1.87 5.71 -4.63
N ALA A 52 -1.67 6.99 -4.39
CA ALA A 52 -1.46 7.51 -3.04
C ALA A 52 -2.57 8.50 -2.74
N LYS A 53 -3.01 8.58 -1.48
CA LYS A 53 -4.04 9.51 -1.04
C LYS A 53 -3.48 10.40 0.06
N ARG A 54 -3.66 11.68 -0.10
CA ARG A 54 -3.31 12.68 0.90
C ARG A 54 -4.57 13.48 1.23
N GLY A 55 -5.23 13.11 2.33
CA GLY A 55 -6.53 13.67 2.63
C GLY A 55 -7.54 13.29 1.56
N GLU A 56 -8.12 14.26 0.88
CA GLU A 56 -9.06 14.02 -0.21
C GLU A 56 -8.39 14.00 -1.58
N GLU A 57 -7.10 14.31 -1.63
CA GLU A 57 -6.37 14.32 -2.89
C GLU A 57 -5.90 12.92 -3.25
N LEU A 58 -6.21 12.50 -4.47
CA LEU A 58 -5.76 11.22 -4.99
C LEU A 58 -4.65 11.48 -6.00
N ILE A 59 -3.54 10.77 -5.85
CA ILE A 59 -2.41 10.82 -6.77
C ILE A 59 -2.37 9.47 -7.48
N PRO A 60 -2.93 9.37 -8.70
CA PRO A 60 -2.97 8.10 -9.42
C PRO A 60 -1.59 7.77 -10.00
N ILE A 61 -1.26 6.49 -9.97
CA ILE A 61 -0.03 5.95 -10.57
C ILE A 61 1.19 6.81 -10.23
N PRO A 62 1.54 6.92 -8.93
CA PRO A 62 2.70 7.72 -8.55
C PRO A 62 3.97 7.11 -9.14
N GLY A 63 4.83 7.97 -9.66
CA GLY A 63 6.09 7.54 -10.25
C GLY A 63 7.10 7.10 -9.19
N GLY A 64 8.22 6.53 -9.66
CA GLY A 64 9.29 6.09 -8.77
C GLY A 64 9.91 7.20 -7.95
N ASP A 65 9.74 8.44 -8.37
CA ASP A 65 10.25 9.63 -7.68
C ASP A 65 9.25 10.21 -6.67
N TYR A 66 8.06 9.61 -6.55
CA TYR A 66 7.07 10.05 -5.58
C TYR A 66 7.56 9.74 -4.15
N CYS A 67 7.56 10.75 -3.31
CA CYS A 67 8.01 10.65 -1.93
C CYS A 67 6.81 10.58 -0.99
N PHE A 68 6.75 9.54 -0.17
CA PHE A 68 5.66 9.40 0.80
C PHE A 68 5.78 10.41 1.92
N ARG A 69 4.64 10.86 2.44
CA ARG A 69 4.56 11.77 3.57
C ARG A 69 3.75 11.15 4.70
N GLU A 70 3.98 11.67 5.90
CA GLU A 70 3.24 11.20 7.06
C GLU A 70 1.75 11.45 6.90
N GLY A 71 0.95 10.48 7.34
CA GLY A 71 -0.50 10.59 7.29
C GLY A 71 -1.13 10.21 5.96
N GLU A 72 -0.33 9.82 4.98
CA GLU A 72 -0.86 9.36 3.70
C GLU A 72 -1.36 7.91 3.78
N THR A 73 -2.28 7.58 2.89
CA THR A 73 -2.67 6.20 2.63
C THR A 73 -2.31 5.85 1.19
N MET A 74 -2.32 4.57 0.89
CA MET A 74 -1.98 4.11 -0.46
C MET A 74 -2.87 2.95 -0.87
N LEU A 75 -3.07 2.83 -2.19
CA LEU A 75 -3.75 1.69 -2.79
C LEU A 75 -2.68 0.80 -3.40
N VAL A 76 -2.62 -0.45 -2.94
CA VAL A 76 -1.62 -1.39 -3.41
C VAL A 76 -2.28 -2.65 -3.96
N LEU A 77 -1.70 -3.21 -5.01
CA LEU A 77 -2.13 -4.48 -5.59
C LEU A 77 -1.09 -5.53 -5.25
N GLY A 78 -1.50 -6.61 -4.64
CA GLY A 78 -0.58 -7.70 -4.33
C GLY A 78 -1.28 -8.87 -3.68
N ALA A 79 -0.51 -9.91 -3.40
CA ALA A 79 -1.00 -11.05 -2.65
C ALA A 79 -1.12 -10.69 -1.17
N ASP A 80 -2.09 -11.30 -0.51
CA ASP A 80 -2.34 -11.03 0.90
C ASP A 80 -1.08 -11.22 1.75
N ARG A 81 -0.35 -12.32 1.54
CA ARG A 81 0.88 -12.59 2.29
C ARG A 81 1.94 -11.50 2.11
N ASP A 82 2.03 -10.93 0.92
CA ASP A 82 3.02 -9.88 0.64
C ASP A 82 2.62 -8.57 1.28
N VAL A 83 1.33 -8.25 1.25
CA VAL A 83 0.81 -7.04 1.90
C VAL A 83 0.98 -7.13 3.41
N GLN A 84 0.68 -8.26 4.00
CA GLN A 84 0.82 -8.45 5.45
C GLN A 84 2.27 -8.27 5.91
N LYS A 85 3.23 -8.65 5.08
CA LYS A 85 4.64 -8.57 5.45
C LYS A 85 5.11 -7.16 5.74
N PHE A 86 4.69 -6.16 4.94
CA PHE A 86 5.18 -4.80 5.16
C PHE A 86 4.31 -4.00 6.14
N LEU A 87 3.18 -4.55 6.54
CA LEU A 87 2.28 -3.87 7.46
C LEU A 87 2.52 -4.22 8.93
N HIS A 88 3.62 -4.88 9.23
CA HIS A 88 4.02 -5.16 10.60
C HIS A 88 4.74 -3.94 11.20
N PHE A 89 3.97 -2.97 11.64
CA PHE A 89 4.54 -1.80 12.29
C PHE A 89 3.60 -1.25 13.35
#